data_be1b04650a0e6e488c93c74c39659a16
#
_entry.id   be1b04650a0e6e488c93c74c39659a16
#
_cell.length_a   1.000
_cell.length_b   1.000
_cell.length_c   1.000
_cell.angle_alpha   90.00
_cell.angle_beta   90.00
_cell.angle_gamma   90.00
#
_symmetry.space_group_name_H-M   'P 1'
#
loop_
_entity.id
_entity.type
_entity.pdbx_description
1 polymer ?
#
loop_
_entity_poly.entity_id
_entity_poly.type
_entity_poly.pdbx_seq_one_letter_code
_entity_poly.pdbx_strand_id
1 'polypeptide(L)'
;MKKFAALLLTIVMLLSVSIAQAEETPETQIDKALALIGTFASGDTELAASLLDENYIQHNLASGTGRDAFVASVEGLAAAETPTTVENIRAFEDGEYVFLHTIYNFAGAGEQVAFDIFRFDEDGEIAEHWDNLAFVAEPNPSGHTQTDGATEITDLDKTEENRELVENFLYDVMQGNNPDKTAEYFDGDTYIQHNTAIADGVSGLSEALAAMSEAGIEMIYDETHMVLAQGNFVLAVSEGTYGGAHTSYYDLWRVGDGKIAEHWDVMETIADESTWQNENGKF
;
A
#
# COMPACT_ATOMS: atom_id res chain seq x y z
N MET A 1 62.91 47.15 48.46
CA MET A 1 62.28 46.97 47.16
C MET A 1 61.80 45.53 47.10
N LYS A 2 60.52 45.29 47.39
CA LYS A 2 59.91 43.94 47.45
C LYS A 2 59.24 43.68 46.10
N LYS A 3 59.67 42.64 45.37
CA LYS A 3 59.03 42.19 44.13
C LYS A 3 57.89 41.26 44.46
N PHE A 4 56.67 41.64 44.09
CA PHE A 4 55.52 40.78 44.12
C PHE A 4 55.47 39.94 42.82
N ALA A 5 55.50 38.64 42.98
CA ALA A 5 55.24 37.71 41.89
C ALA A 5 53.73 37.38 41.89
N ALA A 6 53.02 37.71 40.81
CA ALA A 6 51.69 37.37 40.64
C ALA A 6 51.60 35.95 40.03
N LEU A 7 50.96 35.04 40.75
CA LEU A 7 50.69 33.67 40.27
C LEU A 7 49.33 33.67 39.49
N LEU A 8 49.43 33.48 38.21
CA LEU A 8 48.25 33.36 37.32
C LEU A 8 47.72 31.93 37.39
N LEU A 9 46.58 31.74 38.05
CA LEU A 9 45.88 30.44 38.11
C LEU A 9 44.97 30.35 36.92
N THR A 10 45.36 29.55 35.91
CA THR A 10 44.49 29.25 34.74
C THR A 10 43.53 28.14 35.11
N ILE A 11 42.27 28.49 35.30
CA ILE A 11 41.18 27.52 35.48
C ILE A 11 40.77 27.01 34.08
N VAL A 12 41.12 25.77 33.77
CA VAL A 12 40.59 25.06 32.59
C VAL A 12 39.21 24.52 32.95
N MET A 13 38.15 25.20 32.49
CA MET A 13 36.81 24.64 32.51
C MET A 13 36.69 23.56 31.42
N LEU A 14 36.67 22.30 31.85
CA LEU A 14 36.24 21.19 31.02
C LEU A 14 34.70 21.32 30.85
N LEU A 15 34.26 21.82 29.68
CA LEU A 15 32.90 21.67 29.24
C LEU A 15 32.67 20.20 28.86
N SER A 16 32.05 19.45 29.74
CA SER A 16 31.46 18.16 29.37
C SER A 16 30.22 18.43 28.48
N VAL A 17 30.38 18.28 27.16
CA VAL A 17 29.25 18.22 26.24
C VAL A 17 28.60 16.85 26.45
N SER A 18 27.53 16.82 27.22
CA SER A 18 26.62 15.67 27.24
C SER A 18 25.92 15.66 25.87
N ILE A 19 26.34 14.77 24.98
CA ILE A 19 25.56 14.41 23.83
C ILE A 19 24.35 13.64 24.40
N ALA A 20 23.20 14.30 24.49
CA ALA A 20 21.96 13.59 24.70
C ALA A 20 21.79 12.69 23.49
N GLN A 21 21.96 11.37 23.67
CA GLN A 21 21.46 10.39 22.73
C GLN A 21 19.96 10.65 22.65
N ALA A 22 19.46 11.04 21.46
CA ALA A 22 18.04 10.98 21.18
C ALA A 22 17.62 9.52 21.44
N GLU A 23 16.65 9.28 22.31
CA GLU A 23 15.98 7.98 22.37
C GLU A 23 15.43 7.78 20.97
N GLU A 24 15.98 6.82 20.23
CA GLU A 24 15.39 6.33 18.99
C GLU A 24 14.01 5.78 19.38
N THR A 25 12.95 6.40 18.90
CA THR A 25 11.62 5.81 18.96
C THR A 25 11.71 4.44 18.28
N PRO A 26 11.19 3.36 18.90
CA PRO A 26 11.22 2.05 18.26
C PRO A 26 10.55 2.16 16.88
N GLU A 27 11.21 1.66 15.87
CA GLU A 27 10.77 1.64 14.50
C GLU A 27 9.46 0.83 14.39
N THR A 28 8.40 1.44 13.84
CA THR A 28 7.12 0.77 13.65
C THR A 28 7.19 -0.19 12.47
N GLN A 29 6.20 -1.09 12.33
CA GLN A 29 6.09 -1.94 11.14
C GLN A 29 5.95 -1.08 9.87
N ILE A 30 5.19 0.00 9.92
CA ILE A 30 5.07 0.97 8.82
C ILE A 30 6.43 1.58 8.48
N ASP A 31 7.21 2.01 9.46
CA ASP A 31 8.55 2.59 9.23
C ASP A 31 9.46 1.59 8.50
N LYS A 32 9.44 0.32 8.91
CA LYS A 32 10.22 -0.76 8.28
C LYS A 32 9.76 -1.04 6.84
N ALA A 33 8.45 -1.12 6.59
CA ALA A 33 7.90 -1.32 5.25
C ALA A 33 8.28 -0.15 4.32
N LEU A 34 8.16 1.10 4.80
CA LEU A 34 8.59 2.29 4.06
C LEU A 34 10.10 2.31 3.81
N ALA A 35 10.91 1.90 4.81
CA ALA A 35 12.34 1.78 4.65
C ALA A 35 12.71 0.73 3.59
N LEU A 36 12.01 -0.44 3.59
CA LEU A 36 12.22 -1.50 2.61
C LEU A 36 11.95 -1.01 1.18
N ILE A 37 10.77 -0.44 0.91
CA ILE A 37 10.47 0.08 -0.44
C ILE A 37 11.39 1.24 -0.82
N GLY A 38 11.84 2.05 0.16
CA GLY A 38 12.82 3.12 -0.03
C GLY A 38 14.17 2.63 -0.56
N THR A 39 14.50 1.34 -0.34
CA THR A 39 15.74 0.73 -0.86
C THR A 39 15.75 0.65 -2.37
N PHE A 40 14.61 0.58 -3.05
CA PHE A 40 14.52 0.64 -4.51
C PHE A 40 15.07 1.96 -5.08
N ALA A 41 14.90 3.07 -4.34
CA ALA A 41 15.42 4.38 -4.74
C ALA A 41 16.84 4.63 -4.24
N SER A 42 17.20 4.16 -3.02
CA SER A 42 18.53 4.40 -2.44
C SER A 42 19.58 3.40 -2.91
N GLY A 43 19.19 2.19 -3.32
CA GLY A 43 20.12 1.10 -3.64
C GLY A 43 20.78 0.48 -2.40
N ASP A 44 20.21 0.70 -1.19
CA ASP A 44 20.78 0.18 0.06
C ASP A 44 20.42 -1.31 0.25
N THR A 45 21.28 -2.16 -0.28
CA THR A 45 21.14 -3.62 -0.21
C THR A 45 21.36 -4.19 1.18
N GLU A 46 22.17 -3.52 2.04
CA GLU A 46 22.41 -3.96 3.41
C GLU A 46 21.17 -3.71 4.26
N LEU A 47 20.54 -2.55 4.10
CA LEU A 47 19.27 -2.24 4.76
C LEU A 47 18.16 -3.21 4.29
N ALA A 48 18.01 -3.42 2.98
CA ALA A 48 17.02 -4.37 2.45
C ALA A 48 17.18 -5.76 3.07
N ALA A 49 18.41 -6.29 3.10
CA ALA A 49 18.70 -7.60 3.68
C ALA A 49 18.40 -7.66 5.19
N SER A 50 18.58 -6.56 5.92
CA SER A 50 18.36 -6.51 7.37
C SER A 50 16.90 -6.43 7.77
N LEU A 51 16.01 -6.02 6.87
CA LEU A 51 14.57 -5.88 7.12
C LEU A 51 13.76 -7.14 6.77
N LEU A 52 14.33 -8.02 5.94
CA LEU A 52 13.64 -9.20 5.39
C LEU A 52 13.99 -10.48 6.16
N ASP A 53 13.01 -11.34 6.38
CA ASP A 53 13.25 -12.74 6.77
C ASP A 53 14.09 -13.47 5.70
N GLU A 54 14.90 -14.45 6.11
CA GLU A 54 15.74 -15.23 5.19
C GLU A 54 14.92 -15.94 4.12
N ASN A 55 13.72 -16.41 4.50
CA ASN A 55 12.80 -17.17 3.66
C ASN A 55 11.66 -16.28 3.13
N TYR A 56 11.89 -14.97 3.00
CA TYR A 56 10.91 -14.01 2.50
C TYR A 56 10.13 -14.54 1.28
N ILE A 57 8.80 -14.45 1.36
CA ILE A 57 7.88 -14.95 0.33
C ILE A 57 7.39 -13.78 -0.51
N GLN A 58 7.50 -13.89 -1.83
CA GLN A 58 7.05 -12.88 -2.79
C GLN A 58 5.87 -13.39 -3.60
N HIS A 59 4.76 -12.60 -3.64
CA HIS A 59 3.58 -12.91 -4.44
C HIS A 59 3.46 -12.05 -5.72
N ASN A 60 4.36 -11.10 -5.95
CA ASN A 60 4.50 -10.52 -7.28
C ASN A 60 5.05 -11.57 -8.24
N LEU A 61 4.23 -11.98 -9.20
CA LEU A 61 4.54 -13.07 -10.11
C LEU A 61 5.68 -12.76 -11.10
N ALA A 62 6.00 -11.47 -11.28
CA ALA A 62 7.10 -11.02 -12.13
C ALA A 62 8.43 -10.94 -11.38
N SER A 63 8.45 -11.21 -10.06
CA SER A 63 9.61 -11.11 -9.19
C SER A 63 10.03 -12.46 -8.63
N GLY A 64 11.33 -12.64 -8.39
CA GLY A 64 11.83 -13.82 -7.68
C GLY A 64 11.46 -13.78 -6.20
N THR A 65 11.42 -14.96 -5.55
CA THR A 65 11.15 -15.11 -4.11
C THR A 65 12.44 -15.26 -3.30
N GLY A 66 12.37 -14.95 -2.00
CA GLY A 66 13.49 -14.99 -1.06
C GLY A 66 14.22 -13.66 -0.94
N ARG A 67 14.87 -13.45 0.23
CA ARG A 67 15.67 -12.26 0.54
C ARG A 67 16.67 -11.92 -0.55
N ASP A 68 17.42 -12.90 -1.04
CA ASP A 68 18.46 -12.69 -2.03
C ASP A 68 17.91 -12.15 -3.37
N ALA A 69 16.70 -12.60 -3.77
CA ALA A 69 16.05 -12.13 -4.99
C ALA A 69 15.60 -10.68 -4.85
N PHE A 70 15.07 -10.29 -3.68
CA PHE A 70 14.72 -8.91 -3.40
C PHE A 70 15.95 -8.00 -3.44
N VAL A 71 17.03 -8.39 -2.75
CA VAL A 71 18.32 -7.66 -2.73
C VAL A 71 18.88 -7.50 -4.14
N ALA A 72 18.83 -8.56 -4.97
CA ALA A 72 19.27 -8.48 -6.36
C ALA A 72 18.43 -7.49 -7.19
N SER A 73 17.12 -7.37 -6.89
CA SER A 73 16.25 -6.37 -7.54
C SER A 73 16.65 -4.95 -7.16
N VAL A 74 16.96 -4.69 -5.87
CA VAL A 74 17.48 -3.40 -5.39
C VAL A 74 18.79 -3.04 -6.08
N GLU A 75 19.73 -4.01 -6.17
CA GLU A 75 21.02 -3.82 -6.86
C GLU A 75 20.82 -3.50 -8.36
N GLY A 76 19.91 -4.23 -9.01
CA GLY A 76 19.59 -4.02 -10.44
C GLY A 76 19.01 -2.62 -10.70
N LEU A 77 18.10 -2.14 -9.85
CA LEU A 77 17.53 -0.80 -9.95
C LEU A 77 18.57 0.30 -9.67
N ALA A 78 19.45 0.09 -8.70
CA ALA A 78 20.54 1.03 -8.40
C ALA A 78 21.56 1.17 -9.53
N ALA A 79 21.72 0.13 -10.35
CA ALA A 79 22.60 0.13 -11.51
C ALA A 79 21.99 0.79 -12.77
N ALA A 80 20.71 1.14 -12.75
CA ALA A 80 20.03 1.75 -13.88
C ALA A 80 20.49 3.19 -14.15
N GLU A 81 20.46 3.64 -15.41
CA GLU A 81 20.83 5.02 -15.77
C GLU A 81 19.85 6.06 -15.22
N THR A 82 18.57 5.72 -15.17
CA THR A 82 17.51 6.57 -14.60
C THR A 82 17.22 6.12 -13.18
N PRO A 83 17.29 7.01 -12.20
CA PRO A 83 16.97 6.65 -10.81
C PRO A 83 15.51 6.18 -10.66
N THR A 84 15.31 5.20 -9.80
CA THR A 84 13.98 4.84 -9.30
C THR A 84 13.49 5.91 -8.33
N THR A 85 12.20 6.23 -8.38
CA THR A 85 11.53 7.07 -7.38
C THR A 85 10.42 6.30 -6.68
N VAL A 86 10.22 6.60 -5.40
CA VAL A 86 9.22 6.00 -4.54
C VAL A 86 8.54 7.11 -3.76
N GLU A 87 7.22 7.19 -3.81
CA GLU A 87 6.41 8.15 -3.06
C GLU A 87 5.24 7.43 -2.40
N ASN A 88 5.25 7.31 -1.07
CA ASN A 88 4.13 6.74 -0.34
C ASN A 88 3.05 7.80 -0.10
N ILE A 89 1.81 7.46 -0.41
CA ILE A 89 0.63 8.35 -0.31
C ILE A 89 -0.11 8.11 1.00
N ARG A 90 -0.35 6.85 1.36
CA ARG A 90 -1.00 6.43 2.60
C ARG A 90 -0.51 5.07 3.05
N ALA A 91 -0.57 4.85 4.34
CA ALA A 91 -0.19 3.59 4.97
C ALA A 91 -1.10 3.32 6.17
N PHE A 92 -1.35 2.06 6.45
CA PHE A 92 -1.95 1.63 7.72
C PHE A 92 -1.45 0.23 8.10
N GLU A 93 -1.69 -0.16 9.36
CA GLU A 93 -1.32 -1.48 9.87
C GLU A 93 -2.54 -2.19 10.49
N ASP A 94 -2.57 -3.51 10.35
CA ASP A 94 -3.58 -4.40 10.90
C ASP A 94 -2.92 -5.67 11.44
N GLY A 95 -2.65 -5.68 12.74
CA GLY A 95 -1.94 -6.78 13.38
C GLY A 95 -0.51 -6.93 12.85
N GLU A 96 -0.24 -8.03 12.18
CA GLU A 96 1.07 -8.32 11.57
C GLU A 96 1.19 -7.80 10.12
N TYR A 97 0.16 -7.15 9.58
CA TYR A 97 0.13 -6.66 8.22
C TYR A 97 0.27 -5.15 8.14
N VAL A 98 1.00 -4.69 7.12
CA VAL A 98 1.11 -3.29 6.74
C VAL A 98 0.66 -3.13 5.30
N PHE A 99 -0.24 -2.20 5.06
CA PHE A 99 -0.64 -1.76 3.73
C PHE A 99 0.05 -0.44 3.38
N LEU A 100 0.55 -0.35 2.15
CA LEU A 100 1.07 0.89 1.56
C LEU A 100 0.37 1.17 0.22
N HIS A 101 -0.03 2.43 0.02
CA HIS A 101 -0.45 2.95 -1.28
C HIS A 101 0.67 3.87 -1.78
N THR A 102 1.34 3.47 -2.85
CA THR A 102 2.63 4.03 -3.27
C THR A 102 2.62 4.35 -4.76
N ILE A 103 3.38 5.38 -5.16
CA ILE A 103 3.75 5.62 -6.56
C ILE A 103 5.21 5.21 -6.72
N TYR A 104 5.47 4.33 -7.69
CA TYR A 104 6.80 3.94 -8.13
C TYR A 104 7.08 4.44 -9.54
N ASN A 105 8.35 4.81 -9.80
CA ASN A 105 8.86 4.90 -11.17
C ASN A 105 10.17 4.13 -11.23
N PHE A 106 10.07 2.85 -11.53
CA PHE A 106 11.22 1.94 -11.56
C PHE A 106 12.10 2.25 -12.77
N ALA A 107 13.31 2.76 -12.51
CA ALA A 107 14.32 3.04 -13.53
C ALA A 107 13.80 3.90 -14.71
N GLY A 108 12.80 4.75 -14.49
CA GLY A 108 12.21 5.60 -15.52
C GLY A 108 11.24 4.89 -16.47
N ALA A 109 10.73 3.71 -16.12
CA ALA A 109 9.79 2.95 -16.96
C ALA A 109 8.38 3.58 -17.04
N GLY A 110 8.10 4.60 -16.23
CA GLY A 110 6.81 5.27 -16.09
C GLY A 110 6.26 5.13 -14.67
N GLU A 111 5.44 6.07 -14.26
CA GLU A 111 4.83 6.04 -12.92
C GLU A 111 3.77 4.95 -12.85
N GLN A 112 3.83 4.17 -11.76
CA GLN A 112 2.87 3.13 -11.45
C GLN A 112 2.33 3.36 -10.04
N VAL A 113 1.02 3.30 -9.88
CA VAL A 113 0.38 3.19 -8.58
C VAL A 113 0.42 1.74 -8.13
N ALA A 114 0.75 1.54 -6.88
CA ALA A 114 0.83 0.22 -6.26
C ALA A 114 0.05 0.18 -4.94
N PHE A 115 -0.57 -0.97 -4.68
CA PHE A 115 -1.06 -1.38 -3.38
C PHE A 115 -0.17 -2.53 -2.93
N ASP A 116 0.66 -2.26 -1.92
CA ASP A 116 1.59 -3.24 -1.35
C ASP A 116 1.07 -3.71 0.01
N ILE A 117 1.21 -4.99 0.30
CA ILE A 117 0.90 -5.58 1.61
C ILE A 117 2.13 -6.34 2.07
N PHE A 118 2.59 -6.03 3.28
CA PHE A 118 3.70 -6.71 3.94
C PHE A 118 3.20 -7.42 5.18
N ARG A 119 3.60 -8.68 5.39
CA ARG A 119 3.39 -9.40 6.64
C ARG A 119 4.71 -9.51 7.40
N PHE A 120 4.63 -9.21 8.68
CA PHE A 120 5.74 -9.30 9.63
C PHE A 120 5.66 -10.62 10.41
N ASP A 121 6.81 -11.17 10.74
CA ASP A 121 6.92 -12.32 11.64
C ASP A 121 7.03 -11.91 13.12
N GLU A 122 7.20 -12.93 14.00
CA GLU A 122 7.32 -12.72 15.46
C GLU A 122 8.62 -11.99 15.86
N ASP A 123 9.65 -12.03 15.01
CA ASP A 123 10.94 -11.34 15.22
C ASP A 123 10.90 -9.90 14.68
N GLY A 124 9.79 -9.52 14.03
CA GLY A 124 9.57 -8.19 13.44
C GLY A 124 10.36 -7.97 12.16
N GLU A 125 10.67 -9.05 11.43
CA GLU A 125 11.19 -9.03 10.07
C GLU A 125 10.03 -9.15 9.06
N ILE A 126 10.22 -8.62 7.85
CA ILE A 126 9.23 -8.72 6.78
C ILE A 126 9.36 -10.11 6.14
N ALA A 127 8.35 -10.94 6.35
CA ALA A 127 8.34 -12.34 5.95
C ALA A 127 7.64 -12.59 4.62
N GLU A 128 6.72 -11.68 4.19
CA GLU A 128 5.88 -11.94 3.03
C GLU A 128 5.36 -10.63 2.40
N HIS A 129 5.14 -10.63 1.08
CA HIS A 129 4.71 -9.46 0.34
C HIS A 129 3.77 -9.82 -0.80
N TRP A 130 2.69 -9.08 -0.90
CA TRP A 130 1.74 -9.07 -2.01
C TRP A 130 1.62 -7.66 -2.58
N ASP A 131 1.38 -7.54 -3.85
CA ASP A 131 1.13 -6.26 -4.51
C ASP A 131 0.21 -6.37 -5.72
N ASN A 132 -0.41 -5.27 -6.09
CA ASN A 132 -0.91 -4.99 -7.43
C ASN A 132 -0.32 -3.68 -7.91
N LEU A 133 0.06 -3.61 -9.19
CA LEU A 133 0.57 -2.40 -9.83
C LEU A 133 -0.20 -2.06 -11.11
N ALA A 134 -0.45 -0.78 -11.31
CA ALA A 134 -1.02 -0.27 -12.56
C ALA A 134 -0.32 1.04 -12.96
N PHE A 135 -0.16 1.30 -14.26
CA PHE A 135 0.33 2.60 -14.70
C PHE A 135 -0.61 3.72 -14.26
N VAL A 136 0.00 4.83 -13.82
CA VAL A 136 -0.76 6.05 -13.54
C VAL A 136 -1.46 6.53 -14.81
N ALA A 137 -2.76 6.78 -14.69
CA ALA A 137 -3.60 7.23 -15.79
C ALA A 137 -4.04 8.68 -15.60
N GLU A 138 -4.67 9.25 -16.64
CA GLU A 138 -5.34 10.56 -16.54
C GLU A 138 -6.44 10.50 -15.46
N PRO A 139 -6.79 11.65 -14.86
CA PRO A 139 -7.89 11.72 -13.90
C PRO A 139 -9.20 11.13 -14.44
N ASN A 140 -10.00 10.57 -13.54
CA ASN A 140 -11.32 10.03 -13.88
C ASN A 140 -12.29 11.10 -14.37
N PRO A 141 -13.52 10.73 -14.83
CA PRO A 141 -14.50 11.70 -15.32
C PRO A 141 -14.91 12.80 -14.31
N SER A 142 -14.72 12.57 -13.01
CA SER A 142 -14.96 13.56 -11.95
C SER A 142 -13.73 14.43 -11.62
N GLY A 143 -12.58 14.12 -12.21
CA GLY A 143 -11.32 14.86 -12.03
C GLY A 143 -10.44 14.33 -10.90
N HIS A 144 -10.77 13.19 -10.31
CA HIS A 144 -9.95 12.53 -9.29
C HIS A 144 -8.85 11.68 -9.92
N THR A 145 -7.69 11.64 -9.24
CA THR A 145 -6.57 10.76 -9.58
C THR A 145 -6.63 9.47 -8.77
N GLN A 146 -5.83 8.49 -9.14
CA GLN A 146 -5.69 7.23 -8.41
C GLN A 146 -5.10 7.42 -6.99
N THR A 147 -4.57 8.60 -6.67
CA THR A 147 -3.79 8.84 -5.44
C THR A 147 -4.26 10.01 -4.58
N ASP A 148 -5.11 10.91 -5.09
CA ASP A 148 -5.69 11.99 -4.28
C ASP A 148 -6.72 11.47 -3.27
N GLY A 149 -7.40 12.38 -2.56
CA GLY A 149 -8.40 12.04 -1.54
C GLY A 149 -7.83 11.92 -0.12
N ALA A 150 -8.60 11.30 0.77
CA ALA A 150 -8.30 11.24 2.19
C ALA A 150 -7.07 10.36 2.49
N THR A 151 -6.24 10.80 3.44
CA THR A 151 -5.05 10.05 3.92
C THR A 151 -5.03 9.86 5.44
N GLU A 152 -5.85 10.62 6.18
CA GLU A 152 -5.87 10.58 7.64
C GLU A 152 -6.68 9.39 8.15
N ILE A 153 -6.07 8.58 9.00
CA ILE A 153 -6.76 7.48 9.68
C ILE A 153 -7.52 8.05 10.89
N THR A 154 -8.82 7.83 10.90
CA THR A 154 -9.74 8.23 11.98
C THR A 154 -10.54 7.03 12.46
N ASP A 155 -11.42 7.22 13.46
CA ASP A 155 -12.37 6.18 13.93
C ASP A 155 -11.70 4.83 14.30
N LEU A 156 -10.51 4.88 14.95
CA LEU A 156 -9.77 3.69 15.37
C LEU A 156 -10.59 2.73 16.26
N ASP A 157 -11.56 3.25 16.99
CA ASP A 157 -12.49 2.49 17.81
C ASP A 157 -13.60 1.79 17.02
N LYS A 158 -13.71 2.08 15.72
CA LYS A 158 -14.68 1.48 14.81
C LYS A 158 -14.04 0.55 13.75
N THR A 159 -12.76 0.21 13.90
CA THR A 159 -12.04 -0.63 12.92
C THR A 159 -12.83 -1.88 12.55
N GLU A 160 -13.29 -2.64 13.54
CA GLU A 160 -14.03 -3.89 13.29
C GLU A 160 -15.43 -3.65 12.70
N GLU A 161 -16.12 -2.58 13.11
CA GLU A 161 -17.41 -2.20 12.54
C GLU A 161 -17.27 -1.83 11.06
N ASN A 162 -16.21 -1.09 10.71
CA ASN A 162 -15.92 -0.70 9.34
C ASN A 162 -15.47 -1.90 8.48
N ARG A 163 -14.69 -2.82 9.06
CA ARG A 163 -14.32 -4.10 8.42
C ARG A 163 -15.56 -4.90 8.06
N GLU A 164 -16.45 -5.14 9.04
CA GLU A 164 -17.70 -5.89 8.85
C GLU A 164 -18.61 -5.24 7.79
N LEU A 165 -18.68 -3.91 7.77
CA LEU A 165 -19.44 -3.19 6.75
C LEU A 165 -18.93 -3.51 5.34
N VAL A 166 -17.61 -3.47 5.13
CA VAL A 166 -16.99 -3.72 3.83
C VAL A 166 -17.07 -5.20 3.46
N GLU A 167 -16.84 -6.12 4.39
CA GLU A 167 -17.03 -7.57 4.16
C GLU A 167 -18.46 -7.90 3.72
N ASN A 168 -19.46 -7.28 4.37
CA ASN A 168 -20.85 -7.43 3.95
C ASN A 168 -21.11 -6.82 2.56
N PHE A 169 -20.49 -5.67 2.24
CA PHE A 169 -20.57 -5.07 0.92
C PHE A 169 -19.95 -5.97 -0.17
N LEU A 170 -18.79 -6.54 0.11
CA LEU A 170 -18.13 -7.51 -0.79
C LEU A 170 -19.05 -8.69 -1.08
N TYR A 171 -19.59 -9.30 -0.03
CA TYR A 171 -20.48 -10.45 -0.18
C TYR A 171 -21.79 -10.09 -0.90
N ASP A 172 -22.46 -9.04 -0.45
CA ASP A 172 -23.79 -8.68 -0.94
C ASP A 172 -23.74 -8.12 -2.37
N VAL A 173 -22.78 -7.20 -2.64
CA VAL A 173 -22.77 -6.38 -3.86
C VAL A 173 -21.69 -6.83 -4.83
N MET A 174 -20.42 -6.90 -4.41
CA MET A 174 -19.31 -7.19 -5.34
C MET A 174 -19.39 -8.63 -5.85
N GLN A 175 -19.69 -9.60 -4.98
CA GLN A 175 -19.93 -11.00 -5.35
C GLN A 175 -21.35 -11.28 -5.86
N GLY A 176 -22.23 -10.26 -5.86
CA GLY A 176 -23.56 -10.34 -6.45
C GLY A 176 -24.58 -11.19 -5.71
N ASN A 177 -24.36 -11.49 -4.41
CA ASN A 177 -25.31 -12.32 -3.64
C ASN A 177 -26.62 -11.61 -3.31
N ASN A 178 -26.59 -10.30 -3.06
CA ASN A 178 -27.74 -9.47 -2.73
C ASN A 178 -27.61 -8.04 -3.33
N PRO A 179 -27.51 -7.88 -4.65
CA PRO A 179 -27.19 -6.58 -5.28
C PRO A 179 -28.23 -5.49 -5.00
N ASP A 180 -29.46 -5.86 -4.66
CA ASP A 180 -30.52 -4.91 -4.30
C ASP A 180 -30.20 -4.10 -3.02
N LYS A 181 -29.25 -4.58 -2.20
CA LYS A 181 -28.81 -3.87 -0.99
C LYS A 181 -27.78 -2.75 -1.26
N THR A 182 -27.31 -2.57 -2.48
CA THR A 182 -26.29 -1.58 -2.82
C THR A 182 -26.53 -0.23 -2.15
N ALA A 183 -27.76 0.29 -2.20
CA ALA A 183 -28.09 1.59 -1.60
C ALA A 183 -27.97 1.64 -0.06
N GLU A 184 -27.90 0.50 0.62
CA GLU A 184 -27.75 0.43 2.08
C GLU A 184 -26.31 0.75 2.52
N TYR A 185 -25.35 0.59 1.63
CA TYR A 185 -23.92 0.80 1.92
C TYR A 185 -23.45 2.24 1.70
N PHE A 186 -24.23 3.10 1.03
CA PHE A 186 -23.87 4.46 0.67
C PHE A 186 -24.81 5.50 1.30
N ASP A 187 -24.32 6.75 1.46
CA ASP A 187 -25.14 7.89 1.83
C ASP A 187 -25.67 8.59 0.57
N GLY A 188 -26.78 8.07 0.03
CA GLY A 188 -27.35 8.56 -1.21
C GLY A 188 -26.38 8.43 -2.38
N ASP A 189 -26.03 9.55 -3.00
CA ASP A 189 -25.11 9.62 -4.14
C ASP A 189 -23.74 10.23 -3.79
N THR A 190 -23.43 10.40 -2.49
CA THR A 190 -22.20 11.02 -1.99
C THR A 190 -21.04 10.03 -1.87
N TYR A 191 -20.59 9.48 -2.97
CA TYR A 191 -19.51 8.50 -3.05
C TYR A 191 -18.40 9.02 -3.96
N ILE A 192 -17.18 9.13 -3.45
CA ILE A 192 -16.01 9.59 -4.19
C ILE A 192 -15.30 8.39 -4.81
N GLN A 193 -15.00 8.48 -6.10
CA GLN A 193 -14.40 7.40 -6.85
C GLN A 193 -13.02 7.81 -7.39
N HIS A 194 -12.02 6.92 -7.25
CA HIS A 194 -10.68 7.13 -7.79
C HIS A 194 -10.31 6.13 -8.89
N ASN A 195 -11.20 5.19 -9.22
CA ASN A 195 -11.02 4.36 -10.43
C ASN A 195 -11.03 5.25 -11.66
N THR A 196 -10.08 5.03 -12.56
CA THR A 196 -9.80 5.92 -13.71
C THR A 196 -10.93 6.01 -14.74
N ALA A 197 -11.86 5.04 -14.73
CA ALA A 197 -12.96 4.94 -15.69
C ALA A 197 -14.32 5.31 -15.10
N ILE A 198 -14.43 5.53 -13.77
CA ILE A 198 -15.71 5.64 -13.07
C ILE A 198 -15.84 7.06 -12.48
N ALA A 199 -16.98 7.71 -12.71
CA ALA A 199 -17.30 8.98 -12.08
C ALA A 199 -17.78 8.80 -10.63
N ASP A 200 -17.79 9.92 -9.87
CA ASP A 200 -18.33 9.98 -8.52
C ASP A 200 -19.79 9.58 -8.45
N GLY A 201 -20.22 9.18 -7.26
CA GLY A 201 -21.59 8.81 -6.95
C GLY A 201 -21.91 7.35 -7.25
N VAL A 202 -22.90 6.83 -6.57
CA VAL A 202 -23.50 5.53 -6.91
C VAL A 202 -24.09 5.56 -8.32
N SER A 203 -24.54 6.75 -8.77
CA SER A 203 -24.96 6.98 -10.16
C SER A 203 -23.80 6.78 -11.14
N GLY A 204 -22.61 7.34 -10.89
CA GLY A 204 -21.44 7.16 -11.75
C GLY A 204 -21.00 5.69 -11.82
N LEU A 205 -20.99 5.00 -10.68
CA LEU A 205 -20.72 3.56 -10.63
C LEU A 205 -21.76 2.78 -11.47
N SER A 206 -23.05 3.09 -11.33
CA SER A 206 -24.12 2.41 -12.06
C SER A 206 -24.02 2.65 -13.57
N GLU A 207 -23.69 3.88 -14.00
CA GLU A 207 -23.47 4.21 -15.41
C GLU A 207 -22.26 3.46 -15.99
N ALA A 208 -21.15 3.36 -15.24
CA ALA A 208 -19.97 2.62 -15.67
C ALA A 208 -20.26 1.12 -15.83
N LEU A 209 -20.93 0.50 -14.84
CA LEU A 209 -21.33 -0.90 -14.90
C LEU A 209 -22.31 -1.18 -16.06
N ALA A 210 -23.23 -0.27 -16.34
CA ALA A 210 -24.13 -0.39 -17.49
C ALA A 210 -23.36 -0.31 -18.83
N ALA A 211 -22.42 0.63 -18.96
CA ALA A 211 -21.57 0.76 -20.15
C ALA A 211 -20.69 -0.48 -20.36
N MET A 212 -20.12 -1.05 -19.30
CA MET A 212 -19.35 -2.29 -19.37
C MET A 212 -20.25 -3.44 -19.86
N SER A 213 -21.45 -3.59 -19.30
CA SER A 213 -22.41 -4.61 -19.71
C SER A 213 -22.81 -4.47 -21.18
N GLU A 214 -23.06 -3.23 -21.67
CA GLU A 214 -23.34 -2.96 -23.09
C GLU A 214 -22.15 -3.31 -24.00
N ALA A 215 -20.92 -3.13 -23.51
CA ALA A 215 -19.69 -3.51 -24.20
C ALA A 215 -19.38 -5.02 -24.14
N GLY A 216 -20.18 -5.79 -23.37
CA GLY A 216 -19.93 -7.22 -23.13
C GLY A 216 -18.72 -7.49 -22.22
N ILE A 217 -18.36 -6.51 -21.39
CA ILE A 217 -17.29 -6.63 -20.39
C ILE A 217 -17.96 -7.07 -19.08
N GLU A 218 -17.60 -8.24 -18.61
CA GLU A 218 -18.02 -8.74 -17.29
C GLU A 218 -16.93 -8.44 -16.27
N MET A 219 -17.35 -8.01 -15.07
CA MET A 219 -16.54 -7.83 -13.89
C MET A 219 -17.10 -8.74 -12.80
N ILE A 220 -16.33 -9.73 -12.41
CA ILE A 220 -16.74 -10.79 -11.50
C ILE A 220 -15.76 -10.83 -10.34
N TYR A 221 -16.29 -10.87 -9.12
CA TYR A 221 -15.55 -11.15 -7.89
C TYR A 221 -15.91 -12.55 -7.42
N ASP A 222 -14.95 -13.48 -7.53
CA ASP A 222 -15.17 -14.89 -7.19
C ASP A 222 -14.89 -15.16 -5.72
N GLU A 223 -13.74 -14.70 -5.21
CA GLU A 223 -13.26 -14.96 -3.85
C GLU A 223 -12.55 -13.73 -3.28
N THR A 224 -12.71 -13.50 -1.98
CA THR A 224 -11.94 -12.52 -1.21
C THR A 224 -10.95 -13.27 -0.32
N HIS A 225 -9.65 -13.04 -0.54
CA HIS A 225 -8.55 -13.71 0.15
C HIS A 225 -8.13 -13.01 1.43
N MET A 226 -8.23 -11.66 1.46
CA MET A 226 -7.78 -10.87 2.59
C MET A 226 -8.64 -9.61 2.76
N VAL A 227 -8.92 -9.23 4.01
CA VAL A 227 -9.51 -7.95 4.38
C VAL A 227 -8.70 -7.36 5.53
N LEU A 228 -8.07 -6.22 5.30
CA LEU A 228 -7.27 -5.49 6.29
C LEU A 228 -7.95 -4.15 6.61
N ALA A 229 -7.91 -3.75 7.88
CA ALA A 229 -8.56 -2.51 8.30
C ALA A 229 -7.80 -1.78 9.41
N GLN A 230 -7.79 -0.46 9.34
CA GLN A 230 -7.42 0.39 10.47
C GLN A 230 -8.29 1.67 10.45
N GLY A 231 -9.05 1.87 11.53
CA GLY A 231 -9.96 3.00 11.64
C GLY A 231 -10.99 3.03 10.52
N ASN A 232 -10.99 4.12 9.77
CA ASN A 232 -11.90 4.37 8.66
C ASN A 232 -11.46 3.78 7.31
N PHE A 233 -10.28 3.15 7.21
CA PHE A 233 -9.80 2.50 5.97
C PHE A 233 -9.93 0.99 6.04
N VAL A 234 -10.41 0.40 4.95
CA VAL A 234 -10.53 -1.06 4.77
C VAL A 234 -10.07 -1.43 3.37
N LEU A 235 -9.08 -2.31 3.30
CA LEU A 235 -8.57 -2.89 2.05
C LEU A 235 -9.11 -4.31 1.89
N ALA A 236 -9.54 -4.67 0.69
CA ALA A 236 -9.78 -6.06 0.33
C ALA A 236 -8.91 -6.49 -0.84
N VAL A 237 -8.49 -7.74 -0.78
CA VAL A 237 -7.79 -8.45 -1.86
C VAL A 237 -8.71 -9.54 -2.35
N SER A 238 -9.11 -9.44 -3.60
CA SER A 238 -10.06 -10.39 -4.19
C SER A 238 -9.55 -10.93 -5.53
N GLU A 239 -10.07 -12.09 -5.89
CA GLU A 239 -9.82 -12.79 -7.14
C GLU A 239 -11.10 -12.84 -7.96
N GLY A 240 -10.95 -12.80 -9.29
CA GLY A 240 -12.09 -12.93 -10.17
C GLY A 240 -11.75 -12.76 -11.65
N THR A 241 -12.69 -12.20 -12.42
CA THR A 241 -12.54 -12.04 -13.86
C THR A 241 -12.95 -10.63 -14.30
N TYR A 242 -12.11 -10.00 -15.13
CA TYR A 242 -12.43 -8.75 -15.81
C TYR A 242 -12.29 -8.91 -17.34
N GLY A 243 -13.41 -8.75 -18.06
CA GLY A 243 -13.41 -8.90 -19.52
C GLY A 243 -12.92 -10.28 -20.01
N GLY A 244 -13.12 -11.33 -19.21
CA GLY A 244 -12.65 -12.69 -19.49
C GLY A 244 -11.20 -12.98 -19.10
N ALA A 245 -10.46 -12.01 -18.57
CA ALA A 245 -9.12 -12.21 -18.02
C ALA A 245 -9.18 -12.50 -16.52
N HIS A 246 -8.38 -13.46 -16.04
CA HIS A 246 -8.19 -13.74 -14.62
C HIS A 246 -7.53 -12.52 -13.97
N THR A 247 -8.13 -11.99 -12.91
CA THR A 247 -7.80 -10.67 -12.37
C THR A 247 -7.71 -10.69 -10.86
N SER A 248 -6.69 -10.02 -10.34
CA SER A 248 -6.53 -9.64 -8.95
C SER A 248 -7.08 -8.23 -8.75
N TYR A 249 -7.95 -8.06 -7.76
CA TYR A 249 -8.56 -6.80 -7.36
C TYR A 249 -8.05 -6.41 -5.99
N TYR A 250 -7.42 -5.24 -5.87
CA TYR A 250 -7.09 -4.62 -4.60
C TYR A 250 -7.94 -3.37 -4.49
N ASP A 251 -8.90 -3.40 -3.58
CA ASP A 251 -9.90 -2.35 -3.39
C ASP A 251 -9.73 -1.73 -2.00
N LEU A 252 -9.48 -0.44 -1.94
CA LEU A 252 -9.39 0.33 -0.71
C LEU A 252 -10.63 1.21 -0.55
N TRP A 253 -11.34 1.04 0.55
CA TRP A 253 -12.47 1.90 0.90
C TRP A 253 -12.16 2.75 2.12
N ARG A 254 -12.72 3.95 2.12
CA ARG A 254 -12.86 4.76 3.31
C ARG A 254 -14.33 4.78 3.74
N VAL A 255 -14.55 4.46 5.01
CA VAL A 255 -15.86 4.50 5.65
C VAL A 255 -16.02 5.84 6.37
N GLY A 256 -17.16 6.48 6.25
CA GLY A 256 -17.54 7.69 6.96
C GLY A 256 -18.99 7.56 7.45
N ASP A 257 -19.24 7.86 8.71
CA ASP A 257 -20.58 7.78 9.33
C ASP A 257 -21.31 6.44 9.09
N GLY A 258 -20.55 5.32 9.07
CA GLY A 258 -21.08 3.96 8.83
C GLY A 258 -21.52 3.71 7.39
N LYS A 259 -20.97 4.43 6.42
CA LYS A 259 -21.20 4.29 4.99
C LYS A 259 -19.89 4.29 4.22
N ILE A 260 -19.86 3.62 3.07
CA ILE A 260 -18.76 3.71 2.12
C ILE A 260 -18.79 5.10 1.50
N ALA A 261 -17.73 5.88 1.73
CA ALA A 261 -17.66 7.26 1.35
C ALA A 261 -16.67 7.52 0.18
N GLU A 262 -15.66 6.64 0.02
CA GLU A 262 -14.59 6.85 -0.96
C GLU A 262 -13.95 5.51 -1.32
N HIS A 263 -13.43 5.38 -2.54
CA HIS A 263 -12.86 4.14 -3.07
C HIS A 263 -11.70 4.40 -4.01
N TRP A 264 -10.64 3.61 -3.83
CA TRP A 264 -9.48 3.47 -4.73
C TRP A 264 -9.31 2.01 -5.09
N ASP A 265 -8.80 1.73 -6.26
CA ASP A 265 -8.47 0.38 -6.67
C ASP A 265 -7.17 0.28 -7.49
N VAL A 266 -6.56 -0.88 -7.42
CA VAL A 266 -5.52 -1.32 -8.34
C VAL A 266 -5.83 -2.72 -8.80
N MET A 267 -6.15 -2.85 -10.08
CA MET A 267 -6.49 -4.13 -10.71
C MET A 267 -5.29 -4.62 -11.52
N GLU A 268 -5.01 -5.91 -11.44
CA GLU A 268 -3.95 -6.54 -12.21
C GLU A 268 -4.42 -7.83 -12.85
N THR A 269 -4.17 -8.00 -14.16
CA THR A 269 -4.39 -9.29 -14.82
C THR A 269 -3.34 -10.28 -14.34
N ILE A 270 -3.78 -11.41 -13.79
CA ILE A 270 -2.90 -12.50 -13.38
C ILE A 270 -2.32 -13.14 -14.64
N ALA A 271 -1.00 -13.05 -14.77
CA ALA A 271 -0.28 -13.55 -15.93
C ALA A 271 -0.34 -15.09 -16.02
N ASP A 272 -0.10 -15.64 -17.23
CA ASP A 272 0.00 -17.09 -17.42
C ASP A 272 1.13 -17.69 -16.57
N GLU A 273 0.86 -18.81 -15.89
CA GLU A 273 1.81 -19.48 -14.97
C GLU A 273 3.18 -19.74 -15.61
N SER A 274 3.24 -19.95 -16.92
CA SER A 274 4.50 -20.18 -17.64
C SER A 274 5.45 -18.96 -17.63
N THR A 275 4.95 -17.77 -17.24
CA THR A 275 5.72 -16.52 -17.16
C THR A 275 6.16 -16.16 -15.74
N TRP A 276 5.66 -16.88 -14.73
CA TRP A 276 5.93 -16.58 -13.32
C TRP A 276 7.41 -16.80 -12.96
N GLN A 277 7.93 -15.92 -12.12
CA GLN A 277 9.30 -15.98 -11.62
C GLN A 277 9.39 -16.65 -10.24
N ASN A 278 8.25 -16.97 -9.62
CA ASN A 278 8.12 -17.72 -8.39
C ASN A 278 6.90 -18.65 -8.45
N GLU A 279 6.78 -19.59 -7.51
CA GLU A 279 5.71 -20.59 -7.45
C GLU A 279 4.73 -20.34 -6.27
N ASN A 280 4.78 -19.16 -5.64
CA ASN A 280 3.99 -18.88 -4.43
C ASN A 280 2.52 -18.57 -4.73
N GLY A 281 2.19 -18.26 -6.00
CA GLY A 281 0.86 -17.76 -6.40
C GLY A 281 0.71 -16.26 -6.17
N LYS A 282 -0.46 -15.74 -6.59
CA LYS A 282 -0.77 -14.30 -6.47
C LYS A 282 -1.36 -13.93 -5.10
N PHE A 283 -1.97 -14.92 -4.40
CA PHE A 283 -2.71 -14.74 -3.15
C PHE A 283 -2.15 -15.57 -2.01
#